data_0a4c30fdf4efafbcc25704060b84d492
#
_entry.id   0a4c30fdf4efafbcc25704060b84d492
#
_cell.length_a   1.000
_cell.length_b   1.000
_cell.length_c   1.000
_cell.angle_alpha   90.00
_cell.angle_beta   90.00
_cell.angle_gamma   90.00
#
_symmetry.space_group_name_H-M   'P 1'
#
loop_
_entity.id
_entity.type
_entity.pdbx_description
1 polymer ?
#
loop_
_entity_poly.entity_id
_entity_poly.type
_entity_poly.pdbx_seq_one_letter_code
_entity_poly.pdbx_strand_id
1 'polypeptide(L)'
;MPPDFSPFFSKYEKLLADVDKVFATVREQHPDCVTCASGCSDCCHALFDLPLIEALYLNHHFHANLPQESKDRILTKADQADRASYKLKFQAHRKHRSGEEPETILEDMAKQRVRCPLLNSQDRCDLYDHRPVTCRLYGIPQEVNTKARTCVLSKFTPGTPYPTVHVDKIHRKLAELSMELVASMNTKYKQMADILVPPSMALLTVYDDEYLGLQKGECASSGCSSGACSSGNLGSEKKLGCTCGPDGCDPGSCEPCRK
;
A
#
# COMPACT_ATOMS: atom_id res chain seq x y z
N MET A 1 9.36 11.56 14.58
CA MET A 1 9.37 10.09 14.45
C MET A 1 8.54 9.75 13.21
N PRO A 2 8.96 8.78 12.39
CA PRO A 2 8.13 8.35 11.27
C PRO A 2 6.76 7.89 11.79
N PRO A 3 5.68 8.01 10.99
CA PRO A 3 4.35 7.57 11.38
C PRO A 3 4.34 6.09 11.72
N ASP A 4 3.61 5.72 12.78
CA ASP A 4 3.36 4.32 13.09
C ASP A 4 2.19 3.80 12.25
N PHE A 5 2.48 2.93 11.28
CA PHE A 5 1.50 2.31 10.41
C PHE A 5 0.94 0.99 10.94
N SER A 6 1.45 0.48 12.09
CA SER A 6 1.07 -0.83 12.65
C SER A 6 -0.45 -1.00 12.84
N PRO A 7 -1.21 0.02 13.30
CA PRO A 7 -2.67 -0.13 13.43
C PRO A 7 -3.39 -0.37 12.10
N PHE A 8 -2.89 0.24 11.02
CA PHE A 8 -3.44 0.09 9.67
C PHE A 8 -3.02 -1.24 9.05
N PHE A 9 -1.77 -1.66 9.27
CA PHE A 9 -1.29 -2.98 8.86
C PHE A 9 -2.11 -4.09 9.52
N SER A 10 -2.45 -3.98 10.79
CA SER A 10 -3.29 -4.96 11.48
C SER A 10 -4.72 -5.04 10.90
N LYS A 11 -5.30 -3.90 10.44
CA LYS A 11 -6.58 -3.90 9.73
C LYS A 11 -6.45 -4.54 8.35
N TYR A 12 -5.38 -4.24 7.63
CA TYR A 12 -5.11 -4.82 6.33
C TYR A 12 -4.87 -6.34 6.42
N GLU A 13 -4.14 -6.83 7.42
CA GLU A 13 -3.92 -8.26 7.66
C GLU A 13 -5.22 -9.03 7.93
N LYS A 14 -6.18 -8.41 8.63
CA LYS A 14 -7.52 -8.99 8.77
C LYS A 14 -8.22 -9.15 7.42
N LEU A 15 -8.11 -8.14 6.55
CA LEU A 15 -8.63 -8.23 5.18
C LEU A 15 -7.92 -9.34 4.38
N LEU A 16 -6.59 -9.46 4.51
CA LEU A 16 -5.82 -10.54 3.86
C LEU A 16 -6.26 -11.92 4.35
N ALA A 17 -6.51 -12.08 5.65
CA ALA A 17 -7.00 -13.35 6.21
C ALA A 17 -8.39 -13.72 5.64
N ASP A 18 -9.28 -12.74 5.45
CA ASP A 18 -10.58 -13.00 4.82
C ASP A 18 -10.43 -13.34 3.34
N VAL A 19 -9.53 -12.69 2.61
CA VAL A 19 -9.18 -13.00 1.21
C VAL A 19 -8.62 -14.42 1.09
N ASP A 20 -7.73 -14.83 1.99
CA ASP A 20 -7.15 -16.18 2.00
C ASP A 20 -8.22 -17.25 2.29
N LYS A 21 -9.19 -16.98 3.18
CA LYS A 21 -10.34 -17.88 3.42
C LYS A 21 -11.19 -18.06 2.16
N VAL A 22 -11.46 -16.95 1.44
CA VAL A 22 -12.22 -17.02 0.19
C VAL A 22 -11.49 -17.89 -0.84
N PHE A 23 -10.18 -17.68 -1.01
CA PHE A 23 -9.38 -18.51 -1.92
C PHE A 23 -9.39 -19.98 -1.51
N ALA A 24 -9.23 -20.29 -0.22
CA ALA A 24 -9.25 -21.64 0.31
C ALA A 24 -10.59 -22.32 0.05
N THR A 25 -11.71 -21.62 0.28
CA THR A 25 -13.08 -22.12 0.04
C THR A 25 -13.30 -22.48 -1.44
N VAL A 26 -12.90 -21.59 -2.37
CA VAL A 26 -13.04 -21.86 -3.80
C VAL A 26 -12.16 -23.03 -4.23
N ARG A 27 -10.94 -23.13 -3.72
CA ARG A 27 -10.01 -24.21 -3.99
C ARG A 27 -10.55 -25.56 -3.46
N GLU A 28 -11.17 -25.57 -2.29
CA GLU A 28 -11.77 -26.77 -1.70
C GLU A 28 -12.99 -27.25 -2.51
N GLN A 29 -13.83 -26.33 -2.96
CA GLN A 29 -15.01 -26.63 -3.76
C GLN A 29 -14.69 -27.05 -5.20
N HIS A 30 -13.58 -26.54 -5.76
CA HIS A 30 -13.18 -26.74 -7.15
C HIS A 30 -11.68 -27.08 -7.27
N PRO A 31 -11.20 -28.18 -6.64
CA PRO A 31 -9.78 -28.50 -6.57
C PRO A 31 -9.15 -28.75 -7.96
N ASP A 32 -9.92 -29.29 -8.89
CA ASP A 32 -9.45 -29.57 -10.26
C ASP A 32 -9.34 -28.31 -11.12
N CYS A 33 -10.03 -27.22 -10.74
CA CYS A 33 -10.04 -25.97 -11.46
C CYS A 33 -8.92 -25.02 -11.01
N VAL A 34 -8.53 -25.06 -9.73
CA VAL A 34 -7.49 -24.21 -9.15
C VAL A 34 -6.13 -24.87 -9.32
N THR A 35 -5.36 -24.38 -10.29
CA THR A 35 -4.04 -24.95 -10.64
C THR A 35 -2.88 -24.34 -9.88
N CYS A 36 -3.15 -23.41 -8.95
CA CYS A 36 -2.12 -22.74 -8.14
C CYS A 36 -1.36 -23.73 -7.25
N ALA A 37 -0.06 -23.89 -7.52
CA ALA A 37 0.85 -24.77 -6.80
C ALA A 37 2.21 -24.08 -6.60
N SER A 38 3.10 -24.72 -5.83
CA SER A 38 4.48 -24.25 -5.71
C SER A 38 5.14 -24.24 -7.09
N GLY A 39 5.80 -23.12 -7.46
CA GLY A 39 6.40 -22.91 -8.78
C GLY A 39 5.45 -22.32 -9.82
N CYS A 40 4.14 -22.17 -9.52
CA CYS A 40 3.26 -21.37 -10.36
C CYS A 40 3.58 -19.87 -10.14
N SER A 41 3.97 -19.19 -11.22
CA SER A 41 4.40 -17.78 -11.17
C SER A 41 3.58 -16.86 -12.08
N ASP A 42 2.42 -17.31 -12.59
CA ASP A 42 1.63 -16.52 -13.56
C ASP A 42 1.20 -15.16 -12.98
N CYS A 43 0.72 -15.11 -11.74
CA CYS A 43 0.39 -13.86 -11.04
C CYS A 43 1.60 -12.91 -10.89
N CYS A 44 2.83 -13.43 -10.89
CA CYS A 44 4.05 -12.64 -10.82
C CYS A 44 4.45 -12.00 -12.18
N HIS A 45 3.64 -12.17 -13.20
CA HIS A 45 3.80 -11.49 -14.49
C HIS A 45 2.62 -10.57 -14.81
N ALA A 46 1.59 -10.54 -13.97
CA ALA A 46 0.45 -9.67 -14.16
C ALA A 46 0.85 -8.20 -13.92
N LEU A 47 0.33 -7.31 -14.76
CA LEU A 47 0.47 -5.87 -14.58
C LEU A 47 -0.70 -5.38 -13.72
N PHE A 48 -0.41 -4.85 -12.54
CA PHE A 48 -1.39 -4.26 -11.63
C PHE A 48 -0.74 -3.20 -10.74
N ASP A 49 -1.56 -2.36 -10.15
CA ASP A 49 -1.13 -1.33 -9.21
C ASP A 49 -1.65 -1.62 -7.81
N LEU A 50 -0.93 -1.09 -6.83
CA LEU A 50 -1.19 -1.22 -5.40
C LEU A 50 -1.75 0.10 -4.86
N PRO A 51 -2.84 0.09 -4.11
CA PRO A 51 -3.23 1.21 -3.26
C PRO A 51 -2.16 1.51 -2.20
N LEU A 52 -2.18 2.70 -1.65
CA LEU A 52 -1.16 3.17 -0.71
C LEU A 52 -0.94 2.22 0.47
N ILE A 53 -2.01 1.70 1.07
CA ILE A 53 -1.89 0.75 2.20
C ILE A 53 -1.12 -0.51 1.82
N GLU A 54 -1.36 -1.08 0.64
CA GLU A 54 -0.64 -2.25 0.15
C GLU A 54 0.81 -1.94 -0.19
N ALA A 55 1.06 -0.76 -0.78
CA ALA A 55 2.40 -0.32 -1.14
C ALA A 55 3.28 -0.13 0.12
N LEU A 56 2.76 0.54 1.14
CA LEU A 56 3.44 0.72 2.43
C LEU A 56 3.68 -0.61 3.15
N TYR A 57 2.68 -1.49 3.18
CA TYR A 57 2.80 -2.82 3.80
C TYR A 57 3.88 -3.66 3.10
N LEU A 58 3.87 -3.71 1.77
CA LEU A 58 4.87 -4.44 0.98
C LEU A 58 6.27 -3.89 1.21
N ASN A 59 6.43 -2.57 1.18
CA ASN A 59 7.70 -1.89 1.43
C ASN A 59 8.23 -2.16 2.86
N HIS A 60 7.35 -2.09 3.87
CA HIS A 60 7.70 -2.38 5.25
C HIS A 60 8.28 -3.79 5.39
N HIS A 61 7.59 -4.80 4.87
CA HIS A 61 8.05 -6.19 4.96
C HIS A 61 9.26 -6.48 4.07
N PHE A 62 9.42 -5.79 2.96
CA PHE A 62 10.63 -5.84 2.14
C PHE A 62 11.85 -5.40 2.95
N HIS A 63 11.75 -4.31 3.69
CA HIS A 63 12.85 -3.82 4.51
C HIS A 63 13.07 -4.64 5.79
N ALA A 64 12.02 -5.14 6.41
CA ALA A 64 12.10 -5.88 7.67
C ALA A 64 12.57 -7.33 7.50
N ASN A 65 12.13 -8.03 6.44
CA ASN A 65 12.22 -9.49 6.38
C ASN A 65 13.33 -9.99 5.45
N LEU A 66 13.87 -9.15 4.56
CA LEU A 66 14.85 -9.60 3.59
C LEU A 66 16.28 -9.17 3.96
N PRO A 67 17.31 -10.05 3.74
CA PRO A 67 18.69 -9.66 3.90
C PRO A 67 19.13 -8.66 2.82
N GLN A 68 20.16 -7.85 3.12
CA GLN A 68 20.60 -6.76 2.27
C GLN A 68 20.95 -7.21 0.83
N GLU A 69 21.65 -8.31 0.67
CA GLU A 69 21.99 -8.87 -0.64
C GLU A 69 20.75 -9.16 -1.50
N SER A 70 19.68 -9.69 -0.88
CA SER A 70 18.41 -9.93 -1.58
C SER A 70 17.71 -8.63 -1.94
N LYS A 71 17.76 -7.62 -1.06
CA LYS A 71 17.21 -6.28 -1.33
C LYS A 71 17.88 -5.65 -2.54
N ASP A 72 19.21 -5.63 -2.60
CA ASP A 72 19.97 -5.03 -3.70
C ASP A 72 19.64 -5.69 -5.05
N ARG A 73 19.55 -7.01 -5.07
CA ARG A 73 19.15 -7.78 -6.25
C ARG A 73 17.71 -7.47 -6.67
N ILE A 74 16.78 -7.36 -5.71
CA ILE A 74 15.37 -7.09 -5.97
C ILE A 74 15.20 -5.64 -6.46
N LEU A 75 15.89 -4.66 -5.86
CA LEU A 75 15.83 -3.26 -6.29
C LEU A 75 16.35 -3.08 -7.72
N THR A 76 17.40 -3.81 -8.12
CA THR A 76 17.86 -3.82 -9.53
C THR A 76 16.76 -4.32 -10.48
N LYS A 77 16.05 -5.40 -10.10
CA LYS A 77 14.92 -5.91 -10.91
C LYS A 77 13.72 -4.96 -10.86
N ALA A 78 13.50 -4.28 -9.72
CA ALA A 78 12.42 -3.32 -9.56
C ALA A 78 12.59 -2.12 -10.50
N ASP A 79 13.80 -1.57 -10.64
CA ASP A 79 14.10 -0.51 -11.61
C ASP A 79 13.77 -0.94 -13.05
N GLN A 80 14.14 -2.17 -13.43
CA GLN A 80 13.82 -2.71 -14.75
C GLN A 80 12.31 -2.88 -14.98
N ALA A 81 11.61 -3.44 -13.98
CA ALA A 81 10.17 -3.66 -14.05
C ALA A 81 9.40 -2.32 -14.06
N ASP A 82 9.89 -1.32 -13.33
CA ASP A 82 9.30 0.01 -13.30
C ASP A 82 9.39 0.70 -14.65
N ARG A 83 10.56 0.68 -15.28
CA ARG A 83 10.76 1.22 -16.65
C ARG A 83 9.85 0.53 -17.66
N ALA A 84 9.68 -0.79 -17.57
CA ALA A 84 8.78 -1.54 -18.43
C ALA A 84 7.31 -1.11 -18.19
N SER A 85 6.88 -1.05 -16.94
CA SER A 85 5.52 -0.61 -16.56
C SER A 85 5.24 0.83 -17.00
N TYR A 86 6.20 1.74 -16.79
CA TYR A 86 6.08 3.13 -17.24
C TYR A 86 5.88 3.23 -18.75
N LYS A 87 6.66 2.49 -19.54
CA LYS A 87 6.54 2.47 -21.01
C LYS A 87 5.15 2.03 -21.46
N LEU A 88 4.61 0.98 -20.83
CA LEU A 88 3.27 0.47 -21.14
C LEU A 88 2.19 1.50 -20.77
N LYS A 89 2.26 2.07 -19.58
CA LYS A 89 1.31 3.11 -19.11
C LYS A 89 1.40 4.38 -19.99
N PHE A 90 2.58 4.78 -20.40
CA PHE A 90 2.76 5.91 -21.30
C PHE A 90 2.12 5.64 -22.68
N GLN A 91 2.26 4.43 -23.21
CA GLN A 91 1.59 4.03 -24.45
C GLN A 91 0.08 4.04 -24.31
N ALA A 92 -0.46 3.49 -23.21
CA ALA A 92 -1.88 3.52 -22.89
C ALA A 92 -2.42 4.95 -22.78
N HIS A 93 -1.68 5.85 -22.12
CA HIS A 93 -2.05 7.27 -22.05
C HIS A 93 -2.07 7.95 -23.44
N ARG A 94 -1.11 7.64 -24.30
CA ARG A 94 -1.11 8.15 -25.68
C ARG A 94 -2.32 7.66 -26.49
N LYS A 95 -2.68 6.40 -26.38
CA LYS A 95 -3.87 5.81 -27.02
C LYS A 95 -5.13 6.54 -26.55
N HIS A 96 -5.28 6.75 -25.24
CA HIS A 96 -6.40 7.50 -24.66
C HIS A 96 -6.47 8.92 -25.22
N ARG A 97 -5.35 9.62 -25.31
CA ARG A 97 -5.31 10.98 -25.91
C ARG A 97 -5.60 11.00 -27.40
N SER A 98 -5.38 9.92 -28.12
CA SER A 98 -5.74 9.79 -29.55
C SER A 98 -7.20 9.39 -29.77
N GLY A 99 -8.01 9.25 -28.68
CA GLY A 99 -9.42 8.95 -28.76
C GLY A 99 -9.77 7.45 -28.80
N GLU A 100 -8.81 6.56 -28.48
CA GLU A 100 -9.12 5.14 -28.32
C GLU A 100 -9.99 4.94 -27.06
N GLU A 101 -10.98 4.07 -27.17
CA GLU A 101 -11.93 3.78 -26.08
C GLU A 101 -11.22 3.26 -24.83
N PRO A 102 -11.51 3.82 -23.63
CA PRO A 102 -10.87 3.43 -22.37
C PRO A 102 -10.96 1.94 -22.08
N GLU A 103 -12.06 1.30 -22.44
CA GLU A 103 -12.29 -0.12 -22.21
C GLU A 103 -11.32 -0.99 -23.03
N THR A 104 -11.11 -0.65 -24.30
CA THR A 104 -10.13 -1.32 -25.18
C THR A 104 -8.71 -1.19 -24.63
N ILE A 105 -8.35 0.01 -24.17
CA ILE A 105 -7.04 0.28 -23.56
C ILE A 105 -6.84 -0.58 -22.30
N LEU A 106 -7.86 -0.67 -21.42
CA LEU A 106 -7.79 -1.47 -20.20
C LEU A 106 -7.68 -2.97 -20.51
N GLU A 107 -8.37 -3.45 -21.53
CA GLU A 107 -8.26 -4.84 -21.98
C GLU A 107 -6.86 -5.15 -22.54
N ASP A 108 -6.30 -4.23 -23.30
CA ASP A 108 -4.94 -4.37 -23.82
C ASP A 108 -3.90 -4.33 -22.69
N MET A 109 -4.08 -3.45 -21.71
CA MET A 109 -3.22 -3.38 -20.53
C MET A 109 -3.30 -4.66 -19.69
N ALA A 110 -4.47 -5.25 -19.55
CA ALA A 110 -4.66 -6.50 -18.80
C ALA A 110 -3.93 -7.71 -19.43
N LYS A 111 -3.63 -7.65 -20.74
CA LYS A 111 -2.86 -8.68 -21.45
C LYS A 111 -1.35 -8.49 -21.29
N GLN A 112 -0.90 -7.31 -20.84
CA GLN A 112 0.54 -7.02 -20.70
C GLN A 112 1.15 -7.84 -19.57
N ARG A 113 2.42 -8.18 -19.75
CA ARG A 113 3.17 -9.02 -18.82
C ARG A 113 4.46 -8.31 -18.42
N VAL A 114 4.59 -8.06 -17.12
CA VAL A 114 5.79 -7.50 -16.52
C VAL A 114 6.23 -8.38 -15.37
N ARG A 115 7.44 -8.91 -15.41
CA ARG A 115 7.95 -9.78 -14.35
C ARG A 115 8.08 -9.01 -13.04
N CYS A 116 7.43 -9.53 -11.99
CA CYS A 116 7.52 -8.99 -10.65
C CYS A 116 8.97 -9.06 -10.11
N PRO A 117 9.52 -7.99 -9.52
CA PRO A 117 10.88 -8.00 -8.97
C PRO A 117 11.06 -9.00 -7.83
N LEU A 118 10.01 -9.33 -7.10
CA LEU A 118 10.01 -10.30 -6.00
C LEU A 118 10.04 -11.75 -6.47
N LEU A 119 9.87 -12.02 -7.77
CA LEU A 119 9.99 -13.36 -8.31
C LEU A 119 11.45 -13.76 -8.42
N ASN A 120 11.85 -14.80 -7.67
CA ASN A 120 13.22 -15.32 -7.66
C ASN A 120 13.49 -16.30 -8.82
N SER A 121 14.69 -16.87 -8.84
CA SER A 121 15.11 -17.84 -9.86
C SER A 121 14.49 -19.23 -9.73
N GLN A 122 13.79 -19.48 -8.61
CA GLN A 122 13.08 -20.75 -8.35
C GLN A 122 11.58 -20.62 -8.59
N ASP A 123 11.15 -19.57 -9.30
CA ASP A 123 9.75 -19.22 -9.55
C ASP A 123 8.91 -19.08 -8.27
N ARG A 124 9.53 -18.55 -7.20
CA ARG A 124 8.89 -18.26 -5.92
C ARG A 124 8.94 -16.77 -5.62
N CYS A 125 7.92 -16.29 -4.94
CA CYS A 125 7.89 -14.93 -4.43
C CYS A 125 8.75 -14.83 -3.16
N ASP A 126 9.72 -13.90 -3.12
CA ASP A 126 10.58 -13.68 -1.95
C ASP A 126 9.83 -13.09 -0.74
N LEU A 127 8.62 -12.54 -0.94
CA LEU A 127 7.69 -12.05 0.09
C LEU A 127 6.32 -12.76 0.02
N TYR A 128 6.31 -14.09 -0.11
CA TYR A 128 5.10 -14.87 -0.38
C TYR A 128 3.98 -14.60 0.64
N ASP A 129 4.30 -14.53 1.93
CA ASP A 129 3.31 -14.35 3.00
C ASP A 129 2.75 -12.92 3.06
N HIS A 130 3.47 -11.96 2.48
CA HIS A 130 3.11 -10.55 2.43
C HIS A 130 2.60 -10.10 1.04
N ARG A 131 2.13 -11.06 0.22
CA ARG A 131 1.60 -10.77 -1.12
C ARG A 131 0.37 -9.86 -1.05
N PRO A 132 0.25 -8.91 -2.00
CA PRO A 132 -0.96 -8.12 -2.18
C PRO A 132 -2.21 -8.96 -2.47
N VAL A 133 -3.37 -8.38 -2.28
CA VAL A 133 -4.69 -9.00 -2.54
C VAL A 133 -4.77 -9.58 -3.95
N THR A 134 -4.32 -8.82 -4.96
CA THR A 134 -4.34 -9.28 -6.36
C THR A 134 -3.61 -10.61 -6.54
N CYS A 135 -2.44 -10.78 -5.91
CA CYS A 135 -1.67 -12.04 -5.99
C CYS A 135 -2.40 -13.20 -5.29
N ARG A 136 -3.12 -12.91 -4.20
CA ARG A 136 -3.83 -13.95 -3.40
C ARG A 136 -5.06 -14.47 -4.10
N LEU A 137 -5.74 -13.63 -4.87
CA LEU A 137 -6.99 -13.98 -5.57
C LEU A 137 -6.78 -14.46 -7.01
N TYR A 138 -5.57 -14.36 -7.55
CA TYR A 138 -5.32 -14.49 -9.00
C TYR A 138 -5.80 -15.81 -9.62
N GLY A 139 -5.74 -16.91 -8.88
CA GLY A 139 -6.04 -18.26 -9.38
C GLY A 139 -7.52 -18.67 -9.35
N ILE A 140 -8.41 -17.82 -8.85
CA ILE A 140 -9.85 -18.11 -8.72
C ILE A 140 -10.69 -17.12 -9.53
N PRO A 141 -11.99 -17.43 -9.81
CA PRO A 141 -12.85 -16.53 -10.56
C PRO A 141 -13.05 -15.17 -9.87
N GLN A 142 -12.88 -14.12 -10.64
CA GLN A 142 -12.99 -12.73 -10.21
C GLN A 142 -13.97 -11.98 -11.10
N GLU A 143 -14.67 -11.01 -10.54
CA GLU A 143 -15.42 -10.00 -11.27
C GLU A 143 -14.81 -8.63 -11.02
N VAL A 144 -14.44 -7.97 -12.09
CA VAL A 144 -13.88 -6.61 -12.10
C VAL A 144 -14.68 -5.78 -13.10
N ASN A 145 -15.28 -4.68 -12.65
CA ASN A 145 -16.14 -3.85 -13.51
C ASN A 145 -17.20 -4.66 -14.27
N THR A 146 -17.93 -5.54 -13.56
CA THR A 146 -18.95 -6.46 -14.12
C THR A 146 -18.45 -7.49 -15.13
N LYS A 147 -17.14 -7.57 -15.38
CA LYS A 147 -16.53 -8.57 -16.26
C LYS A 147 -15.93 -9.71 -15.47
N ALA A 148 -16.33 -10.95 -15.78
CA ALA A 148 -15.71 -12.14 -15.20
C ALA A 148 -14.30 -12.35 -15.76
N ARG A 149 -13.36 -12.66 -14.87
CA ARG A 149 -11.95 -12.93 -15.18
C ARG A 149 -11.49 -14.18 -14.44
N THR A 150 -10.65 -14.97 -15.08
CA THR A 150 -9.98 -16.12 -14.48
C THR A 150 -8.52 -16.13 -14.91
N CYS A 151 -7.67 -16.80 -14.14
CA CYS A 151 -6.30 -17.08 -14.54
C CYS A 151 -6.31 -17.98 -15.79
N VAL A 152 -5.46 -17.66 -16.77
CA VAL A 152 -5.34 -18.45 -18.02
C VAL A 152 -4.86 -19.89 -17.79
N LEU A 153 -4.18 -20.13 -16.67
CA LEU A 153 -3.73 -21.47 -16.28
C LEU A 153 -4.80 -22.24 -15.49
N SER A 154 -5.87 -21.58 -15.03
CA SER A 154 -6.97 -22.24 -14.32
C SER A 154 -7.81 -23.07 -15.29
N LYS A 155 -8.56 -24.05 -14.75
CA LYS A 155 -9.47 -24.89 -15.53
C LYS A 155 -10.94 -24.50 -15.33
N PHE A 156 -11.21 -23.27 -14.94
CA PHE A 156 -12.58 -22.75 -14.86
C PHE A 156 -13.15 -22.56 -16.27
N THR A 157 -14.30 -23.16 -16.53
CA THR A 157 -14.94 -23.10 -17.85
C THR A 157 -15.81 -21.85 -17.98
N PRO A 158 -15.60 -21.02 -19.01
CA PRO A 158 -16.46 -19.86 -19.26
C PRO A 158 -17.94 -20.27 -19.38
N GLY A 159 -18.83 -19.47 -18.80
CA GLY A 159 -20.28 -19.71 -18.84
C GLY A 159 -20.79 -20.68 -17.76
N THR A 160 -19.92 -21.34 -17.02
CA THR A 160 -20.31 -22.16 -15.86
C THR A 160 -20.37 -21.27 -14.61
N PRO A 161 -21.43 -21.37 -13.78
CA PRO A 161 -21.51 -20.60 -12.54
C PRO A 161 -20.51 -21.12 -11.51
N TYR A 162 -19.59 -20.27 -11.08
CA TYR A 162 -18.64 -20.54 -10.01
C TYR A 162 -18.73 -19.47 -8.93
N PRO A 163 -18.36 -19.78 -7.68
CA PRO A 163 -18.14 -18.74 -6.67
C PRO A 163 -17.15 -17.70 -7.20
N THR A 164 -17.61 -16.46 -7.33
CA THR A 164 -16.84 -15.38 -7.96
C THR A 164 -16.60 -14.26 -6.97
N VAL A 165 -15.37 -13.79 -6.90
CA VAL A 165 -14.97 -12.68 -6.04
C VAL A 165 -15.25 -11.34 -6.71
N HIS A 166 -16.06 -10.50 -6.08
CA HIS A 166 -16.29 -9.12 -6.51
C HIS A 166 -15.11 -8.24 -6.05
N VAL A 167 -14.10 -8.11 -6.89
CA VAL A 167 -12.84 -7.42 -6.55
C VAL A 167 -13.06 -5.94 -6.25
N ASP A 168 -14.04 -5.31 -6.89
CA ASP A 168 -14.39 -3.90 -6.65
C ASP A 168 -14.78 -3.60 -5.18
N LYS A 169 -15.41 -4.59 -4.50
CA LYS A 169 -15.72 -4.46 -3.06
C LYS A 169 -14.47 -4.47 -2.20
N ILE A 170 -13.46 -5.25 -2.59
CA ILE A 170 -12.19 -5.34 -1.88
C ILE A 170 -11.36 -4.08 -2.15
N HIS A 171 -11.30 -3.62 -3.40
CA HIS A 171 -10.63 -2.37 -3.76
C HIS A 171 -11.20 -1.18 -2.99
N ARG A 172 -12.52 -1.14 -2.78
CA ARG A 172 -13.15 -0.10 -1.94
C ARG A 172 -12.64 -0.14 -0.51
N LYS A 173 -12.55 -1.33 0.11
CA LYS A 173 -11.99 -1.48 1.47
C LYS A 173 -10.52 -1.06 1.54
N LEU A 174 -9.73 -1.36 0.51
CA LEU A 174 -8.32 -0.92 0.42
C LEU A 174 -8.21 0.60 0.29
N ALA A 175 -9.09 1.22 -0.49
CA ALA A 175 -9.18 2.68 -0.59
C ALA A 175 -9.58 3.31 0.75
N GLU A 176 -10.58 2.77 1.43
CA GLU A 176 -11.01 3.21 2.77
C GLU A 176 -9.84 3.13 3.78
N LEU A 177 -9.09 2.04 3.80
CA LEU A 177 -7.90 1.91 4.65
C LEU A 177 -6.80 2.92 4.29
N SER A 178 -6.59 3.18 3.00
CA SER A 178 -5.65 4.20 2.54
C SER A 178 -6.09 5.61 2.96
N MET A 179 -7.38 5.92 2.87
CA MET A 179 -7.94 7.20 3.34
C MET A 179 -7.80 7.36 4.85
N GLU A 180 -8.13 6.34 5.65
CA GLU A 180 -7.95 6.36 7.09
C GLU A 180 -6.47 6.58 7.48
N LEU A 181 -5.56 5.90 6.79
CA LEU A 181 -4.13 6.05 7.01
C LEU A 181 -3.66 7.48 6.72
N VAL A 182 -4.04 8.04 5.57
CA VAL A 182 -3.69 9.43 5.21
C VAL A 182 -4.33 10.44 6.17
N ALA A 183 -5.57 10.21 6.61
CA ALA A 183 -6.24 11.07 7.59
C ALA A 183 -5.55 11.07 8.96
N SER A 184 -4.88 9.97 9.33
CA SER A 184 -4.12 9.88 10.58
C SER A 184 -2.78 10.62 10.53
N MET A 185 -2.28 10.92 9.33
CA MET A 185 -1.04 11.66 9.13
C MET A 185 -1.30 13.16 9.03
N ASN A 186 -0.45 13.97 9.67
CA ASN A 186 -0.42 15.42 9.43
C ASN A 186 0.33 15.71 8.11
N THR A 187 -0.27 15.30 6.99
CA THR A 187 0.31 15.47 5.67
C THR A 187 -0.30 16.63 4.90
N LYS A 188 0.52 17.33 4.09
CA LYS A 188 0.07 18.33 3.11
C LYS A 188 -0.58 17.69 1.86
N TYR A 189 -0.36 16.39 1.63
CA TYR A 189 -0.83 15.67 0.43
C TYR A 189 -2.11 14.87 0.72
N LYS A 190 -3.26 15.54 0.80
CA LYS A 190 -4.54 14.88 1.11
C LYS A 190 -4.98 13.84 0.07
N GLN A 191 -4.58 14.01 -1.20
CA GLN A 191 -4.88 13.08 -2.30
C GLN A 191 -3.93 11.86 -2.35
N MET A 192 -3.01 11.74 -1.40
CA MET A 192 -2.10 10.58 -1.35
C MET A 192 -2.84 9.24 -1.21
N ALA A 193 -4.03 9.24 -0.62
CA ALA A 193 -4.88 8.05 -0.51
C ALA A 193 -5.28 7.45 -1.85
N ASP A 194 -5.33 8.26 -2.92
CA ASP A 194 -5.75 7.85 -4.27
C ASP A 194 -4.59 7.34 -5.13
N ILE A 195 -3.36 7.37 -4.58
CA ILE A 195 -2.17 6.92 -5.31
C ILE A 195 -2.24 5.42 -5.54
N LEU A 196 -2.03 5.06 -6.80
CA LEU A 196 -1.84 3.68 -7.25
C LEU A 196 -0.44 3.53 -7.84
N VAL A 197 0.34 2.59 -7.32
CA VAL A 197 1.73 2.36 -7.75
C VAL A 197 1.96 0.89 -8.10
N PRO A 198 2.78 0.58 -9.13
CA PRO A 198 3.17 -0.80 -9.40
C PRO A 198 4.01 -1.36 -8.24
N PRO A 199 4.05 -2.69 -8.05
CA PRO A 199 4.88 -3.33 -7.04
C PRO A 199 6.36 -2.92 -7.10
N SER A 200 6.89 -2.66 -8.30
CA SER A 200 8.24 -2.13 -8.50
C SER A 200 8.44 -0.80 -7.79
N MET A 201 7.54 0.14 -8.01
CA MET A 201 7.61 1.48 -7.42
C MET A 201 7.40 1.43 -5.90
N ALA A 202 6.51 0.54 -5.42
CA ALA A 202 6.32 0.33 -3.98
C ALA A 202 7.62 -0.09 -3.26
N LEU A 203 8.50 -0.85 -3.94
CA LEU A 203 9.79 -1.27 -3.40
C LEU A 203 10.88 -0.21 -3.53
N LEU A 204 10.88 0.57 -4.62
CA LEU A 204 11.87 1.60 -4.89
C LEU A 204 11.67 2.87 -4.08
N THR A 205 10.44 3.12 -3.64
CA THR A 205 10.09 4.34 -2.92
C THR A 205 10.61 4.31 -1.48
N VAL A 206 11.25 5.40 -1.08
CA VAL A 206 11.55 5.68 0.32
C VAL A 206 10.38 6.47 0.89
N TYR A 207 9.58 5.86 1.75
CA TYR A 207 8.41 6.47 2.38
C TYR A 207 8.82 7.27 3.62
N ASP A 208 9.64 8.31 3.43
CA ASP A 208 10.09 9.21 4.48
C ASP A 208 9.13 10.40 4.70
N ASP A 209 9.49 11.28 5.64
CA ASP A 209 8.69 12.45 6.00
C ASP A 209 8.50 13.40 4.80
N GLU A 210 9.47 13.49 3.89
CA GLU A 210 9.42 14.33 2.70
C GLU A 210 8.44 13.75 1.68
N TYR A 211 8.57 12.46 1.34
CA TYR A 211 7.66 11.77 0.42
C TYR A 211 6.21 11.79 0.94
N LEU A 212 6.03 11.53 2.23
CA LEU A 212 4.73 11.53 2.87
C LEU A 212 4.19 12.95 3.10
N GLY A 213 5.00 13.98 2.86
CA GLY A 213 4.61 15.38 3.02
C GLY A 213 4.22 15.74 4.45
N LEU A 214 4.87 15.10 5.44
CA LEU A 214 4.54 15.30 6.84
C LEU A 214 4.90 16.73 7.28
N GLN A 215 3.93 17.40 7.86
CA GLN A 215 4.14 18.70 8.45
C GLN A 215 4.63 18.51 9.88
N LYS A 216 5.83 19.03 10.18
CA LYS A 216 6.24 19.17 11.57
C LYS A 216 5.20 20.06 12.23
N GLY A 217 4.57 19.56 13.29
CA GLY A 217 3.65 20.38 14.07
C GLY A 217 4.41 21.66 14.45
N GLU A 218 4.00 22.78 13.87
CA GLU A 218 4.39 24.07 14.46
C GLU A 218 3.83 24.01 15.87
N CYS A 219 4.71 23.97 16.86
CA CYS A 219 4.31 24.34 18.20
C CYS A 219 3.66 25.70 18.02
N ALA A 220 2.33 25.77 18.16
CA ALA A 220 1.65 27.03 18.09
C ALA A 220 2.35 27.96 19.09
N SER A 221 3.21 28.82 18.58
CA SER A 221 3.71 29.97 19.27
C SER A 221 2.51 30.93 19.40
N SER A 222 1.47 30.47 20.10
CA SER A 222 0.45 31.35 20.62
C SER A 222 1.18 32.24 21.63
N GLY A 223 1.57 33.40 21.13
CA GLY A 223 2.28 34.50 21.75
C GLY A 223 2.38 34.42 23.26
N CYS A 224 3.59 34.15 23.74
CA CYS A 224 4.03 34.77 24.95
C CYS A 224 4.21 36.25 24.61
N SER A 225 3.10 37.00 24.59
CA SER A 225 3.14 38.44 24.66
C SER A 225 3.89 38.78 25.98
N SER A 226 5.05 39.36 25.82
CA SER A 226 5.85 39.95 26.87
C SER A 226 4.97 40.84 27.76
N GLY A 227 4.55 40.35 28.92
CA GLY A 227 3.76 41.11 29.87
C GLY A 227 3.30 40.27 31.04
N ALA A 228 3.97 40.45 32.19
CA ALA A 228 3.52 40.08 33.51
C ALA A 228 3.66 38.62 33.98
N CYS A 229 4.89 38.25 34.31
CA CYS A 229 5.12 37.38 35.46
C CYS A 229 5.03 38.22 36.75
N SER A 230 3.83 38.44 37.27
CA SER A 230 3.66 38.99 38.63
C SER A 230 3.77 37.85 39.63
N SER A 231 4.75 37.99 40.52
CA SER A 231 4.89 37.21 41.73
C SER A 231 3.66 37.38 42.64
N GLY A 232 2.86 36.35 42.81
CA GLY A 232 1.66 36.33 43.66
C GLY A 232 1.37 34.92 44.16
N ASN A 233 1.78 34.72 45.34
CA ASN A 233 1.42 33.83 46.48
C ASN A 233 0.35 32.75 46.31
N LEU A 234 0.74 31.52 46.68
CA LEU A 234 0.05 30.38 47.33
C LEU A 234 -1.45 30.19 47.13
N GLY A 235 -1.78 29.13 46.44
CA GLY A 235 -3.07 28.44 46.49
C GLY A 235 -3.00 27.11 45.70
N SER A 236 -3.22 26.00 46.40
CA SER A 236 -3.10 24.62 45.93
C SER A 236 -4.02 24.30 44.81
N GLU A 237 -3.47 24.18 43.59
CA GLU A 237 -4.01 23.35 42.51
C GLU A 237 -2.90 23.12 41.49
N LYS A 238 -2.58 21.82 41.22
CA LYS A 238 -1.57 21.42 40.23
C LYS A 238 -2.00 21.81 38.82
N LYS A 239 -1.57 22.98 38.34
CA LYS A 239 -1.55 23.30 36.92
C LYS A 239 -0.17 22.93 36.38
N LEU A 240 -0.14 22.02 35.40
CA LEU A 240 1.06 21.72 34.62
C LEU A 240 1.62 23.02 34.02
N GLY A 241 2.74 23.50 34.52
CA GLY A 241 3.39 24.71 34.05
C GLY A 241 4.65 24.36 33.30
N CYS A 242 4.80 24.88 32.09
CA CYS A 242 6.09 24.92 31.38
C CYS A 242 7.04 25.88 32.14
N THR A 243 8.21 25.39 32.52
CA THR A 243 9.28 26.23 33.09
C THR A 243 10.11 26.79 31.92
N CYS A 244 10.07 28.10 31.71
CA CYS A 244 10.98 28.80 30.80
C CYS A 244 12.22 29.25 31.62
N GLY A 245 13.39 28.84 31.16
CA GLY A 245 14.68 29.37 31.67
C GLY A 245 15.06 30.71 31.00
N PRO A 246 16.12 31.40 31.50
CA PRO A 246 16.54 32.70 30.98
C PRO A 246 17.00 32.69 29.52
N ASP A 247 17.28 31.51 28.95
CA ASP A 247 17.73 31.30 27.57
C ASP A 247 16.66 30.81 26.60
N GLY A 248 15.36 30.84 26.96
CA GLY A 248 14.25 30.39 26.12
C GLY A 248 13.67 29.03 26.55
N CYS A 249 12.54 28.63 25.92
CA CYS A 249 11.87 27.36 26.18
C CYS A 249 12.60 26.23 25.48
N ASP A 250 13.07 25.23 26.24
CA ASP A 250 13.56 23.97 25.68
C ASP A 250 12.37 23.12 25.16
N PRO A 251 12.30 22.84 23.84
CA PRO A 251 11.20 22.07 23.26
C PRO A 251 11.15 20.61 23.74
N GLY A 252 12.18 20.12 24.44
CA GLY A 252 12.23 18.77 25.01
C GLY A 252 11.58 18.63 26.39
N SER A 253 11.18 19.71 27.05
CA SER A 253 10.69 19.71 28.43
C SER A 253 9.16 19.91 28.58
N CYS A 254 8.41 20.07 27.48
CA CYS A 254 6.95 20.20 27.51
C CYS A 254 6.29 18.85 27.21
N GLU A 255 5.60 18.25 28.16
CA GLU A 255 4.82 17.01 27.98
C GLU A 255 3.78 17.03 26.83
N PRO A 256 3.14 18.16 26.45
CA PRO A 256 2.25 18.20 25.27
C PRO A 256 2.95 17.99 23.93
N CYS A 257 4.28 18.11 23.86
CA CYS A 257 5.06 17.92 22.62
C CYS A 257 5.54 16.46 22.44
N ARG A 258 5.18 15.54 23.33
CA ARG A 258 5.58 14.13 23.31
C ARG A 258 4.49 13.16 22.79
N LYS A 259 3.40 13.68 22.23
CA LYS A 259 2.37 12.82 21.64
C LYS A 259 2.28 13.02 20.14
#